data_720154b7ea7ec3d0fc52ee778df568bc
#
_entry.id   720154b7ea7ec3d0fc52ee778df568bc
#
_cell.length_a   1.000
_cell.length_b   1.000
_cell.length_c   1.000
_cell.angle_alpha   90.00
_cell.angle_beta   90.00
_cell.angle_gamma   90.00
#
_symmetry.space_group_name_H-M   'P 1'
#
loop_
_entity.id
_entity.type
_entity.pdbx_description
1 polymer ?
#
loop_
_entity_poly.entity_id
_entity_poly.type
_entity_poly.pdbx_seq_one_letter_code
_entity_poly.pdbx_strand_id
1 'polypeptide(L)'
;MKRTILQKAAAAALFVLLTAALLAAADFLLVDDVHSYSRVMLQELYADAGNIDTLFLGSSHCYRSVDPAAVDAALGTHSFNAGSSQQLPDGSYYMLRETAAENDLKTVYLEMFYTGYNESRSANVPMACYLLTDHMSAVSPNRYEYLWEMGGLAAFADLLLPARHGIASPRAMPALWR
;
A
#
# COMPACT_ATOMS: atom_id res chain seq x y z
N MET A 1 -7.58 -31.76 -35.99
CA MET A 1 -6.47 -30.97 -35.43
C MET A 1 -6.89 -29.61 -34.90
N LYS A 2 -7.59 -28.74 -35.66
CA LYS A 2 -8.02 -27.42 -35.21
C LYS A 2 -8.95 -27.45 -33.97
N ARG A 3 -9.86 -28.43 -33.87
CA ARG A 3 -10.83 -28.57 -32.77
C ARG A 3 -10.13 -28.90 -31.44
N THR A 4 -9.05 -29.69 -31.45
CA THR A 4 -8.25 -30.05 -30.29
C THR A 4 -7.40 -28.88 -29.76
N ILE A 5 -6.91 -28.02 -30.64
CA ILE A 5 -6.16 -26.80 -30.25
C ILE A 5 -7.11 -25.82 -29.58
N LEU A 6 -8.30 -25.60 -30.17
CA LEU A 6 -9.32 -24.73 -29.58
C LEU A 6 -9.79 -25.21 -28.20
N GLN A 7 -9.98 -26.51 -28.03
CA GLN A 7 -10.34 -27.11 -26.73
C GLN A 7 -9.24 -26.91 -25.67
N LYS A 8 -7.96 -27.09 -26.06
CA LYS A 8 -6.82 -26.84 -25.17
C LYS A 8 -6.72 -25.36 -24.78
N ALA A 9 -6.89 -24.46 -25.73
CA ALA A 9 -6.90 -23.02 -25.49
C ALA A 9 -8.06 -22.60 -24.55
N ALA A 10 -9.26 -23.15 -24.78
CA ALA A 10 -10.40 -22.90 -23.91
C ALA A 10 -10.19 -23.45 -22.49
N ALA A 11 -9.60 -24.64 -22.35
CA ALA A 11 -9.27 -25.21 -21.05
C ALA A 11 -8.21 -24.38 -20.31
N ALA A 12 -7.17 -23.89 -21.01
CA ALA A 12 -6.16 -23.01 -20.44
C ALA A 12 -6.76 -21.66 -19.99
N ALA A 13 -7.61 -21.06 -20.82
CA ALA A 13 -8.31 -19.83 -20.45
C ALA A 13 -9.22 -20.01 -19.23
N LEU A 14 -9.98 -21.12 -19.18
CA LEU A 14 -10.80 -21.46 -18.04
C LEU A 14 -9.98 -21.66 -16.76
N PHE A 15 -8.85 -22.35 -16.87
CA PHE A 15 -7.93 -22.54 -15.74
C PHE A 15 -7.42 -21.20 -15.19
N VAL A 16 -6.97 -20.29 -16.06
CA VAL A 16 -6.53 -18.95 -15.67
C VAL A 16 -7.64 -18.17 -14.98
N LEU A 17 -8.87 -18.19 -15.55
CA LEU A 17 -10.02 -17.50 -14.95
C LEU A 17 -10.40 -18.07 -13.58
N LEU A 18 -10.41 -19.39 -13.42
CA LEU A 18 -10.72 -20.02 -12.14
C LEU A 18 -9.64 -19.72 -11.09
N THR A 19 -8.37 -19.73 -11.50
CA THR A 19 -7.25 -19.36 -10.60
C THR A 19 -7.37 -17.89 -10.17
N ALA A 20 -7.62 -16.98 -11.10
CA ALA A 20 -7.81 -15.56 -10.79
C ALA A 20 -9.02 -15.34 -9.86
N ALA A 21 -10.14 -16.02 -10.10
CA ALA A 21 -11.31 -15.95 -9.25
C ALA A 21 -11.05 -16.50 -7.84
N LEU A 22 -10.28 -17.58 -7.73
CA LEU A 22 -9.89 -18.16 -6.44
C LEU A 22 -8.97 -17.22 -5.66
N LEU A 23 -7.99 -16.62 -6.34
CA LEU A 23 -7.09 -15.63 -5.71
C LEU A 23 -7.86 -14.40 -5.26
N ALA A 24 -8.76 -13.87 -6.08
CA ALA A 24 -9.61 -12.74 -5.71
C ALA A 24 -10.54 -13.06 -4.54
N ALA A 25 -11.08 -14.28 -4.48
CA ALA A 25 -11.89 -14.73 -3.35
C ALA A 25 -11.06 -14.86 -2.07
N ALA A 26 -9.84 -15.39 -2.17
CA ALA A 26 -8.92 -15.48 -1.05
C ALA A 26 -8.53 -14.09 -0.54
N ASP A 27 -8.19 -13.16 -1.43
CA ASP A 27 -7.91 -11.77 -1.10
C ASP A 27 -9.10 -11.12 -0.38
N PHE A 28 -10.29 -11.22 -0.95
CA PHE A 28 -11.51 -10.69 -0.34
C PHE A 28 -11.81 -11.26 1.06
N LEU A 29 -11.55 -12.55 1.30
CA LEU A 29 -11.86 -13.22 2.56
C LEU A 29 -10.76 -13.04 3.62
N LEU A 30 -9.51 -12.93 3.20
CA LEU A 30 -8.37 -13.07 4.09
C LEU A 30 -7.62 -11.76 4.36
N VAL A 31 -7.76 -10.75 3.52
CA VAL A 31 -7.14 -9.45 3.78
C VAL A 31 -7.94 -8.66 4.79
N ASP A 32 -7.27 -8.18 5.84
CA ASP A 32 -7.86 -7.23 6.79
C ASP A 32 -7.87 -5.82 6.20
N ASP A 33 -9.01 -5.41 5.70
CA ASP A 33 -9.22 -4.06 5.19
C ASP A 33 -10.01 -3.16 6.17
N VAL A 34 -10.39 -3.67 7.33
CA VAL A 34 -11.20 -2.94 8.30
C VAL A 34 -10.33 -2.12 9.26
N HIS A 35 -9.20 -2.68 9.69
CA HIS A 35 -8.33 -2.07 10.69
C HIS A 35 -7.06 -1.45 10.10
N SER A 36 -6.85 -1.52 8.80
CA SER A 36 -5.67 -0.94 8.16
C SER A 36 -5.76 0.58 8.10
N TYR A 37 -5.01 1.25 8.98
CA TYR A 37 -4.83 2.71 8.91
C TYR A 37 -4.34 3.15 7.53
N SER A 38 -3.37 2.45 6.96
CA SER A 38 -2.77 2.81 5.68
C SER A 38 -3.76 2.71 4.51
N ARG A 39 -4.74 1.82 4.60
CA ARG A 39 -5.81 1.76 3.61
C ARG A 39 -6.64 3.05 3.61
N VAL A 40 -7.05 3.49 4.80
CA VAL A 40 -7.82 4.74 4.96
C VAL A 40 -6.98 5.92 4.50
N MET A 41 -5.74 6.01 4.96
CA MET A 41 -4.81 7.07 4.58
C MET A 41 -4.61 7.16 3.06
N LEU A 42 -4.38 6.04 2.37
CA LEU A 42 -4.24 6.05 0.91
C LEU A 42 -5.54 6.36 0.17
N GLN A 43 -6.69 5.92 0.69
CA GLN A 43 -7.99 6.32 0.13
C GLN A 43 -8.23 7.82 0.25
N GLU A 44 -7.90 8.42 1.38
CA GLU A 44 -7.99 9.86 1.59
C GLU A 44 -6.99 10.62 0.72
N LEU A 45 -5.75 10.12 0.58
CA LEU A 45 -4.75 10.69 -0.32
C LEU A 45 -5.26 10.80 -1.76
N TYR A 46 -5.83 9.72 -2.28
CA TYR A 46 -6.36 9.71 -3.65
C TYR A 46 -7.65 10.54 -3.80
N ALA A 47 -8.46 10.63 -2.74
CA ALA A 47 -9.66 11.45 -2.76
C ALA A 47 -9.34 12.95 -2.75
N ASP A 48 -8.20 13.34 -2.20
CA ASP A 48 -7.75 14.73 -2.09
C ASP A 48 -6.70 15.10 -3.17
N ALA A 49 -6.59 14.29 -4.20
CA ALA A 49 -5.66 14.52 -5.31
C ALA A 49 -5.88 15.89 -5.97
N GLY A 50 -4.79 16.60 -6.22
CA GLY A 50 -4.77 17.95 -6.82
C GLY A 50 -4.89 19.09 -5.80
N ASN A 51 -5.13 18.83 -4.52
CA ASN A 51 -5.29 19.87 -3.52
C ASN A 51 -4.09 20.01 -2.58
N ILE A 52 -3.32 18.94 -2.37
CA ILE A 52 -2.27 18.86 -1.36
C ILE A 52 -1.04 19.69 -1.80
N ASP A 53 -0.64 20.65 -0.97
CA ASP A 53 0.57 21.45 -1.17
C ASP A 53 1.67 21.19 -0.12
N THR A 54 1.30 20.58 1.01
CA THR A 54 2.21 20.30 2.12
C THR A 54 2.08 18.85 2.55
N LEU A 55 3.18 18.11 2.56
CA LEU A 55 3.20 16.69 2.84
C LEU A 55 4.05 16.35 4.05
N PHE A 56 3.51 15.57 4.97
CA PHE A 56 4.24 14.99 6.09
C PHE A 56 4.50 13.50 5.83
N LEU A 57 5.75 13.07 6.00
CA LEU A 57 6.21 11.70 5.75
C LEU A 57 7.00 11.19 6.95
N GLY A 58 6.80 9.94 7.28
CA GLY A 58 7.55 9.31 8.35
C GLY A 58 6.84 8.12 8.99
N SER A 59 7.36 7.73 10.14
CA SER A 59 6.90 6.57 10.89
C SER A 59 5.64 6.85 11.74
N SER A 60 5.39 5.98 12.70
CA SER A 60 4.32 6.17 13.69
C SER A 60 4.44 7.46 14.49
N HIS A 61 5.62 8.03 14.62
CA HIS A 61 5.81 9.33 15.26
C HIS A 61 5.19 10.45 14.41
N CYS A 62 5.40 10.42 13.09
CA CYS A 62 4.82 11.38 12.18
C CYS A 62 3.29 11.34 12.23
N TYR A 63 2.67 10.21 11.94
CA TYR A 63 1.20 10.15 11.81
C TYR A 63 0.45 10.36 13.13
N ARG A 64 1.13 10.15 14.28
CA ARG A 64 0.53 10.36 15.62
C ARG A 64 0.76 11.75 16.19
N SER A 65 1.77 12.48 15.69
CA SER A 65 2.18 13.77 16.27
C SER A 65 1.72 14.96 15.45
N VAL A 66 1.48 14.77 14.14
CA VAL A 66 1.13 15.86 13.23
C VAL A 66 -0.36 15.80 12.93
N ASP A 67 -1.05 16.86 13.29
CA ASP A 67 -2.44 17.11 12.90
C ASP A 67 -2.45 18.08 11.70
N PRO A 68 -2.74 17.61 10.46
CA PRO A 68 -2.80 18.46 9.28
C PRO A 68 -3.76 19.64 9.42
N ALA A 69 -4.92 19.43 10.04
CA ALA A 69 -5.91 20.48 10.20
C ALA A 69 -5.41 21.65 11.08
N ALA A 70 -4.64 21.32 12.12
CA ALA A 70 -4.01 22.36 12.97
C ALA A 70 -2.91 23.12 12.23
N VAL A 71 -2.15 22.44 11.37
CA VAL A 71 -1.12 23.06 10.51
C VAL A 71 -1.79 24.01 9.51
N ASP A 72 -2.83 23.56 8.83
CA ASP A 72 -3.55 24.33 7.82
C ASP A 72 -4.18 25.57 8.41
N ALA A 73 -4.78 25.47 9.60
CA ALA A 73 -5.33 26.61 10.32
C ALA A 73 -4.25 27.66 10.69
N ALA A 74 -3.03 27.23 10.97
CA ALA A 74 -1.94 28.10 11.37
C ALA A 74 -1.18 28.71 10.19
N LEU A 75 -1.00 27.96 9.10
CA LEU A 75 -0.13 28.33 7.99
C LEU A 75 -0.88 28.66 6.69
N GLY A 76 -2.18 28.35 6.61
CA GLY A 76 -2.96 28.53 5.39
C GLY A 76 -2.57 27.58 4.27
N THR A 77 -2.11 26.39 4.63
CA THR A 77 -1.70 25.29 3.72
C THR A 77 -2.86 24.34 3.48
N HIS A 78 -2.66 23.39 2.57
CA HIS A 78 -3.49 22.19 2.45
C HIS A 78 -2.60 20.97 2.67
N SER A 79 -2.55 20.53 3.91
CA SER A 79 -1.57 19.55 4.37
C SER A 79 -2.14 18.14 4.37
N PHE A 80 -1.28 17.17 4.09
CA PHE A 80 -1.60 15.74 4.23
C PHE A 80 -0.53 15.01 5.04
N ASN A 81 -0.96 14.11 5.92
CA ASN A 81 -0.06 13.26 6.69
C ASN A 81 -0.03 11.84 6.10
N ALA A 82 1.00 11.54 5.31
CA ALA A 82 1.24 10.24 4.69
C ALA A 82 2.23 9.38 5.49
N GLY A 83 2.37 9.63 6.78
CA GLY A 83 3.12 8.76 7.68
C GLY A 83 2.37 7.46 7.97
N SER A 84 3.09 6.37 8.21
CA SER A 84 2.50 5.08 8.58
C SER A 84 3.35 4.34 9.62
N SER A 85 2.78 3.26 10.20
CA SER A 85 3.50 2.48 11.20
C SER A 85 4.77 1.88 10.61
N GLN A 86 5.91 2.08 11.28
CA GLN A 86 7.21 1.55 10.84
C GLN A 86 7.59 1.93 9.39
N GLN A 87 7.09 3.04 8.90
CA GLN A 87 7.46 3.51 7.57
C GLN A 87 8.95 3.88 7.53
N LEU A 88 9.69 3.17 6.71
CA LEU A 88 11.11 3.40 6.47
C LEU A 88 11.32 4.51 5.43
N PRO A 89 12.53 5.03 5.26
CA PRO A 89 12.83 6.07 4.29
C PRO A 89 12.46 5.71 2.84
N ASP A 90 12.58 4.45 2.46
CA ASP A 90 12.15 3.96 1.14
C ASP A 90 10.62 4.01 0.98
N GLY A 91 9.85 3.62 2.00
CA GLY A 91 8.40 3.81 2.01
C GLY A 91 8.01 5.28 1.90
N SER A 92 8.69 6.16 2.63
CA SER A 92 8.49 7.61 2.53
C SER A 92 8.82 8.16 1.13
N TYR A 93 9.86 7.64 0.48
CA TYR A 93 10.21 8.02 -0.90
C TYR A 93 9.09 7.64 -1.89
N TYR A 94 8.54 6.43 -1.79
CA TYR A 94 7.47 6.01 -2.69
C TYR A 94 6.14 6.73 -2.39
N MET A 95 5.86 7.04 -1.13
CA MET A 95 4.73 7.88 -0.77
C MET A 95 4.86 9.32 -1.28
N LEU A 96 6.08 9.88 -1.25
CA LEU A 96 6.36 11.17 -1.86
C LEU A 96 6.07 11.15 -3.37
N ARG A 97 6.58 10.14 -4.07
CA ARG A 97 6.35 10.00 -5.52
C ARG A 97 4.87 9.82 -5.86
N GLU A 98 4.16 9.04 -5.07
CA GLU A 98 2.74 8.79 -5.24
C GLU A 98 1.93 10.09 -5.07
N THR A 99 2.22 10.85 -4.02
CA THR A 99 1.55 12.13 -3.77
C THR A 99 1.91 13.18 -4.83
N ALA A 100 3.18 13.29 -5.20
CA ALA A 100 3.65 14.28 -6.17
C ALA A 100 3.17 14.00 -7.61
N ALA A 101 2.69 12.78 -7.91
CA ALA A 101 2.14 12.47 -9.23
C ALA A 101 0.86 13.25 -9.54
N GLU A 102 0.07 13.57 -8.53
CA GLU A 102 -1.24 14.19 -8.66
C GLU A 102 -1.35 15.56 -7.96
N ASN A 103 -0.28 16.03 -7.28
CA ASN A 103 -0.31 17.23 -6.47
C ASN A 103 0.92 18.14 -6.73
N ASP A 104 0.71 19.46 -6.67
CA ASP A 104 1.76 20.48 -6.77
C ASP A 104 2.37 20.77 -5.38
N LEU A 105 3.15 19.79 -4.89
CA LEU A 105 3.77 19.89 -3.56
C LEU A 105 4.77 21.04 -3.49
N LYS A 106 4.62 21.90 -2.49
CA LYS A 106 5.50 23.02 -2.19
C LYS A 106 6.40 22.77 -1.00
N THR A 107 5.89 22.01 -0.03
CA THR A 107 6.64 21.71 1.19
C THR A 107 6.50 20.23 1.54
N VAL A 108 7.63 19.62 1.89
CA VAL A 108 7.66 18.23 2.38
C VAL A 108 8.42 18.20 3.70
N TYR A 109 7.78 17.68 4.72
CA TYR A 109 8.39 17.39 6.02
C TYR A 109 8.67 15.91 6.13
N LEU A 110 9.93 15.55 6.24
CA LEU A 110 10.36 14.16 6.43
C LEU A 110 10.84 13.95 7.85
N GLU A 111 10.16 13.08 8.57
CA GLU A 111 10.62 12.62 9.89
C GLU A 111 11.89 11.79 9.75
N MET A 112 12.93 12.18 10.48
CA MET A 112 14.25 11.55 10.46
C MET A 112 14.45 10.69 11.72
N PHE A 113 13.62 9.66 11.89
CA PHE A 113 13.74 8.76 13.03
C PHE A 113 14.94 7.83 12.86
N TYR A 114 15.94 8.01 13.73
CA TYR A 114 17.28 7.43 13.58
C TYR A 114 17.32 5.90 13.50
N THR A 115 16.39 5.19 14.15
CA THR A 115 16.36 3.72 14.12
C THR A 115 15.98 3.18 12.76
N GLY A 116 15.16 3.89 11.98
CA GLY A 116 14.76 3.51 10.64
C GLY A 116 15.90 3.43 9.63
N TYR A 117 17.02 4.10 9.91
CA TYR A 117 18.20 4.06 9.02
C TYR A 117 19.11 2.85 9.23
N ASN A 118 18.93 2.14 10.33
CA ASN A 118 19.67 0.91 10.63
C ASN A 118 18.91 -0.36 10.23
N GLU A 119 17.68 -0.22 9.78
CA GLU A 119 16.83 -1.35 9.40
C GLU A 119 17.17 -1.84 7.98
N SER A 120 17.25 -3.16 7.83
CA SER A 120 17.40 -3.76 6.51
C SER A 120 16.04 -3.79 5.79
N ARG A 121 16.00 -3.30 4.56
CA ARG A 121 14.81 -3.39 3.69
C ARG A 121 14.25 -4.82 3.64
N SER A 122 15.11 -5.81 3.45
CA SER A 122 14.70 -7.21 3.31
C SER A 122 14.04 -7.81 4.55
N ALA A 123 14.34 -7.30 5.75
CA ALA A 123 13.74 -7.80 6.98
C ALA A 123 12.27 -7.38 7.14
N ASN A 124 11.84 -6.32 6.48
CA ASN A 124 10.53 -5.71 6.65
C ASN A 124 9.64 -5.75 5.39
N VAL A 125 10.02 -6.52 4.36
CA VAL A 125 9.24 -6.61 3.10
C VAL A 125 7.76 -6.94 3.34
N PRO A 126 7.37 -7.97 4.10
CA PRO A 126 5.96 -8.27 4.35
C PRO A 126 5.22 -7.11 5.05
N MET A 127 5.89 -6.43 5.98
CA MET A 127 5.30 -5.29 6.69
C MET A 127 5.13 -4.08 5.76
N ALA A 128 6.11 -3.78 4.92
CA ALA A 128 6.01 -2.69 3.95
C ALA A 128 4.91 -2.96 2.90
N CYS A 129 4.75 -4.22 2.47
CA CYS A 129 3.64 -4.62 1.61
C CYS A 129 2.29 -4.40 2.32
N TYR A 130 2.13 -4.94 3.50
CA TYR A 130 0.90 -4.81 4.29
C TYR A 130 0.54 -3.34 4.58
N LEU A 131 1.53 -2.51 4.90
CA LEU A 131 1.30 -1.11 5.25
C LEU A 131 1.12 -0.18 4.05
N LEU A 132 1.72 -0.46 2.90
CA LEU A 132 1.71 0.46 1.77
C LEU A 132 1.27 -0.20 0.47
N THR A 133 2.05 -1.14 -0.07
CA THR A 133 1.83 -1.59 -1.44
C THR A 133 0.52 -2.33 -1.66
N ASP A 134 -0.03 -2.99 -0.65
CA ASP A 134 -1.33 -3.67 -0.76
C ASP A 134 -2.48 -2.67 -0.94
N HIS A 135 -2.31 -1.45 -0.47
CA HIS A 135 -3.32 -0.39 -0.52
C HIS A 135 -3.05 0.68 -1.58
N MET A 136 -1.84 0.72 -2.16
CA MET A 136 -1.55 1.60 -3.28
C MET A 136 -2.37 1.22 -4.52
N SER A 137 -2.67 2.22 -5.36
CA SER A 137 -3.41 2.01 -6.60
C SER A 137 -2.80 0.90 -7.45
N ALA A 138 -3.65 -0.01 -7.94
CA ALA A 138 -3.22 -1.11 -8.81
C ALA A 138 -2.64 -0.65 -10.15
N VAL A 139 -2.89 0.59 -10.56
CA VAL A 139 -2.35 1.17 -11.78
C VAL A 139 -1.13 2.05 -11.52
N SER A 140 -0.76 2.29 -10.26
CA SER A 140 0.41 3.10 -9.92
C SER A 140 1.71 2.37 -10.25
N PRO A 141 2.60 2.97 -11.05
CA PRO A 141 3.93 2.41 -11.30
C PRO A 141 4.79 2.36 -10.02
N ASN A 142 4.59 3.29 -9.08
CA ASN A 142 5.33 3.36 -7.83
C ASN A 142 5.12 2.10 -6.98
N ARG A 143 3.92 1.53 -6.99
CA ARG A 143 3.60 0.27 -6.31
C ARG A 143 4.53 -0.86 -6.76
N TYR A 144 4.68 -1.04 -8.07
CA TYR A 144 5.45 -2.14 -8.65
C TYR A 144 6.95 -1.90 -8.56
N GLU A 145 7.39 -0.67 -8.71
CA GLU A 145 8.79 -0.30 -8.55
C GLU A 145 9.26 -0.52 -7.11
N TYR A 146 8.45 -0.13 -6.12
CA TYR A 146 8.73 -0.37 -4.71
C TYR A 146 8.81 -1.87 -4.39
N LEU A 147 7.86 -2.68 -4.87
CA LEU A 147 7.91 -4.14 -4.73
C LEU A 147 9.19 -4.74 -5.33
N TRP A 148 9.57 -4.26 -6.51
CA TRP A 148 10.80 -4.73 -7.16
C TRP A 148 12.05 -4.40 -6.36
N GLU A 149 12.16 -3.20 -5.85
CA GLU A 149 13.29 -2.77 -5.03
C GLU A 149 13.36 -3.48 -3.68
N MET A 150 12.22 -3.79 -3.07
CA MET A 150 12.18 -4.50 -1.80
C MET A 150 12.61 -5.96 -1.91
N GLY A 151 12.21 -6.68 -2.92
CA GLY A 151 12.41 -8.12 -2.97
C GLY A 151 12.35 -8.77 -4.34
N GLY A 152 12.37 -8.00 -5.43
CA GLY A 152 12.35 -8.52 -6.79
C GLY A 152 11.14 -9.43 -7.03
N LEU A 153 11.36 -10.54 -7.73
CA LEU A 153 10.29 -11.50 -8.06
C LEU A 153 9.60 -12.11 -6.83
N ALA A 154 10.30 -12.22 -5.69
CA ALA A 154 9.72 -12.77 -4.47
C ALA A 154 8.63 -11.84 -3.89
N ALA A 155 8.85 -10.53 -3.90
CA ALA A 155 7.86 -9.55 -3.47
C ALA A 155 6.63 -9.53 -4.39
N PHE A 156 6.81 -9.75 -5.70
CA PHE A 156 5.68 -9.91 -6.62
C PHE A 156 4.86 -11.17 -6.35
N ALA A 157 5.49 -12.26 -5.91
CA ALA A 157 4.76 -13.46 -5.49
C ALA A 157 3.90 -13.18 -4.25
N ASP A 158 4.37 -12.32 -3.33
CA ASP A 158 3.60 -11.88 -2.18
C ASP A 158 2.39 -11.03 -2.58
N LEU A 159 2.50 -10.20 -3.61
CA LEU A 159 1.36 -9.45 -4.16
C LEU A 159 0.24 -10.38 -4.69
N LEU A 160 0.61 -11.54 -5.25
CA LEU A 160 -0.36 -12.53 -5.72
C LEU A 160 -1.02 -13.34 -4.59
N LEU A 161 -0.43 -13.32 -3.39
CA LEU A 161 -0.90 -14.04 -2.22
C LEU A 161 -0.93 -13.12 -0.99
N PRO A 162 -1.81 -12.12 -0.96
CA PRO A 162 -1.87 -11.12 0.12
C PRO A 162 -2.06 -11.74 1.50
N ALA A 163 -2.69 -12.92 1.57
CA ALA A 163 -2.79 -13.70 2.80
C ALA A 163 -1.46 -14.04 3.48
N ARG A 164 -0.33 -13.91 2.78
CA ARG A 164 1.02 -14.12 3.35
C ARG A 164 1.49 -12.92 4.19
N HIS A 165 0.90 -11.75 4.04
CA HIS A 165 1.28 -10.53 4.77
C HIS A 165 0.74 -10.47 6.20
N GLY A 166 0.11 -11.50 6.63
CA GLY A 166 -0.48 -11.60 7.96
C GLY A 166 -1.97 -11.31 7.96
N ILE A 167 -2.72 -12.31 8.31
CA ILE A 167 -4.17 -12.22 8.46
C ILE A 167 -4.44 -11.74 9.88
N ALA A 168 -4.66 -10.44 10.05
CA ALA A 168 -5.01 -9.90 11.35
C ALA A 168 -6.48 -10.20 11.72
N SER A 169 -7.38 -10.15 10.73
CA SER A 169 -8.82 -10.33 10.97
C SER A 169 -9.56 -10.67 9.67
N PRO A 170 -9.63 -11.93 9.26
CA PRO A 170 -10.37 -12.31 8.07
C PRO A 170 -11.83 -11.84 8.15
N ARG A 171 -12.37 -11.33 7.05
CA ARG A 171 -13.79 -10.93 6.95
C ARG A 171 -14.76 -12.04 7.36
N ALA A 172 -14.37 -13.29 7.14
CA ALA A 172 -15.15 -14.46 7.51
C ALA A 172 -15.11 -14.80 8.99
N MET A 173 -14.26 -14.14 9.81
CA MET A 173 -14.22 -14.39 11.24
C MET A 173 -15.42 -13.77 11.96
N PRO A 174 -15.98 -14.46 12.97
CA PRO A 174 -17.04 -13.91 13.80
C PRO A 174 -16.64 -12.60 14.46
N ALA A 175 -17.61 -11.70 14.67
CA ALA A 175 -17.41 -10.38 15.27
C ALA A 175 -16.72 -10.39 16.66
N LEU A 176 -16.64 -11.54 17.32
CA LEU A 176 -15.92 -11.74 18.59
C LEU A 176 -14.39 -11.57 18.47
N TRP A 177 -13.85 -11.57 17.25
CA TRP A 177 -12.41 -11.44 16.95
C TRP A 177 -12.06 -10.13 16.22
N ARG A 178 -13.03 -9.22 16.09
CA ARG A 178 -12.86 -7.91 15.46
C ARG A 178 -12.67 -6.81 16.49
#